data_1ed9fe90c1fbc7d10aef0c62cf707a4e
#
_entry.id   1ed9fe90c1fbc7d10aef0c62cf707a4e
#
_cell.length_a   1.000
_cell.length_b   1.000
_cell.length_c   1.000
_cell.angle_alpha   90.00
_cell.angle_beta   90.00
_cell.angle_gamma   90.00
#
_symmetry.space_group_name_H-M   'P 1'
#
loop_
_entity.id
_entity.type
_entity.pdbx_description
1 polymer ?
#
loop_
_entity_poly.entity_id
_entity_poly.type
_entity_poly.pdbx_seq_one_letter_code
_entity_poly.pdbx_strand_id
1 'polypeptide(L)'
;MILEHAVLQVDPSQSARFEAAFDVARTIISEVPRFIRLRLSHCLESPERYLLLVEWEDVESHTIGFRQSTGYEKWRELLHHFYEPFPTVEHYSTVLEV
;
A
#
# COMPACT_ATOMS: atom_id res chain seq x y z
N MET A 1 -7.92 7.11 13.89
CA MET A 1 -7.26 6.96 12.57
C MET A 1 -5.90 6.36 12.76
N ILE A 2 -5.55 5.39 11.93
CA ILE A 2 -4.23 4.78 11.98
C ILE A 2 -3.57 4.87 10.60
N LEU A 3 -2.24 4.79 10.57
CA LEU A 3 -1.45 4.83 9.35
C LEU A 3 -0.80 3.46 9.14
N GLU A 4 -1.11 2.85 8.00
CA GLU A 4 -0.41 1.66 7.53
C GLU A 4 0.84 2.12 6.76
N HIS A 5 1.97 1.46 6.99
CA HIS A 5 3.26 1.81 6.42
C HIS A 5 3.93 0.56 5.86
N ALA A 6 4.39 0.65 4.62
CA ALA A 6 5.17 -0.42 3.98
C ALA A 6 6.20 0.17 3.02
N VAL A 7 7.42 -0.37 3.05
CA VAL A 7 8.46 -0.03 2.10
C VAL A 7 8.52 -1.15 1.06
N LEU A 8 8.35 -0.79 -0.21
CA LEU A 8 8.30 -1.75 -1.30
C LEU A 8 9.59 -1.64 -2.12
N GLN A 9 10.25 -2.78 -2.33
CA GLN A 9 11.46 -2.86 -3.16
C GLN A 9 11.07 -3.37 -4.53
N VAL A 10 11.19 -2.52 -5.54
CA VAL A 10 10.78 -2.81 -6.92
C VAL A 10 11.98 -2.62 -7.83
N ASP A 11 12.25 -3.61 -8.69
CA ASP A 11 13.31 -3.49 -9.69
C ASP A 11 13.05 -2.22 -10.51
N PRO A 12 14.03 -1.30 -10.63
CA PRO A 12 13.83 -0.06 -11.38
C PRO A 12 13.41 -0.26 -12.83
N SER A 13 13.79 -1.39 -13.45
CA SER A 13 13.36 -1.71 -14.80
C SER A 13 11.86 -2.01 -14.89
N GLN A 14 11.21 -2.27 -13.74
CA GLN A 14 9.79 -2.56 -13.65
C GLN A 14 8.97 -1.39 -13.10
N SER A 15 9.61 -0.26 -12.80
CA SER A 15 8.93 0.88 -12.17
C SER A 15 7.68 1.34 -12.91
N ALA A 16 7.79 1.52 -14.23
CA ALA A 16 6.65 1.98 -15.03
C ALA A 16 5.49 0.99 -14.99
N ARG A 17 5.78 -0.31 -15.06
CA ARG A 17 4.75 -1.35 -14.99
C ARG A 17 4.12 -1.42 -13.60
N PHE A 18 4.94 -1.29 -12.56
CA PHE A 18 4.47 -1.28 -11.20
C PHE A 18 3.52 -0.11 -10.96
N GLU A 19 3.90 1.08 -11.39
CA GLU A 19 3.07 2.28 -11.20
C GLU A 19 1.76 2.17 -11.98
N ALA A 20 1.78 1.61 -13.17
CA ALA A 20 0.56 1.39 -13.95
C ALA A 20 -0.36 0.37 -13.26
N ALA A 21 0.21 -0.71 -12.73
CA ALA A 21 -0.56 -1.70 -11.99
C ALA A 21 -1.14 -1.10 -10.71
N PHE A 22 -0.38 -0.24 -10.03
CA PHE A 22 -0.83 0.40 -8.80
C PHE A 22 -1.96 1.39 -9.07
N ASP A 23 -1.95 2.06 -10.20
CA ASP A 23 -3.03 2.95 -10.61
C ASP A 23 -4.36 2.21 -10.72
N VAL A 24 -4.33 0.96 -11.17
CA VAL A 24 -5.52 0.10 -11.18
C VAL A 24 -5.85 -0.38 -9.77
N ALA A 25 -4.85 -0.85 -9.03
CA ALA A 25 -5.04 -1.44 -7.70
C ALA A 25 -5.62 -0.44 -6.70
N ARG A 26 -5.29 0.84 -6.80
CA ARG A 26 -5.80 1.87 -5.88
C ARG A 26 -7.32 1.96 -5.88
N THR A 27 -7.96 1.60 -6.98
CA THR A 27 -9.44 1.62 -7.04
C THR A 27 -10.05 0.49 -6.23
N ILE A 28 -9.30 -0.58 -6.01
CA ILE A 28 -9.76 -1.72 -5.22
C ILE A 28 -9.74 -1.37 -3.73
N ILE A 29 -8.59 -0.90 -3.25
CA ILE A 29 -8.43 -0.60 -1.82
C ILE A 29 -9.31 0.58 -1.38
N SER A 30 -9.51 1.56 -2.26
CA SER A 30 -10.29 2.75 -1.93
C SER A 30 -11.78 2.46 -1.73
N GLU A 31 -12.27 1.30 -2.15
CA GLU A 31 -13.66 0.91 -1.95
C GLU A 31 -13.88 0.15 -0.64
N VAL A 32 -12.82 -0.19 0.08
CA VAL A 32 -12.95 -0.90 1.35
C VAL A 32 -13.54 0.04 2.39
N PRO A 33 -14.55 -0.41 3.16
CA PRO A 33 -15.13 0.43 4.21
C PRO A 33 -14.07 0.93 5.19
N ARG A 34 -14.18 2.22 5.57
CA ARG A 34 -13.29 2.90 6.53
C ARG A 34 -11.89 3.18 5.98
N PHE A 35 -11.69 2.98 4.68
CA PHE A 35 -10.51 3.53 4.00
C PHE A 35 -10.61 5.06 3.98
N ILE A 36 -9.49 5.75 4.25
CA ILE A 36 -9.45 7.21 4.26
C ILE A 36 -8.67 7.73 3.06
N ARG A 37 -7.39 7.37 2.96
CA ARG A 37 -6.57 7.79 1.82
C ARG A 37 -5.35 6.91 1.66
N LEU A 38 -4.75 6.97 0.48
CA LEU A 38 -3.54 6.23 0.15
C LEU A 38 -2.55 7.16 -0.53
N ARG A 39 -1.27 7.00 -0.20
CA ARG A 39 -0.19 7.68 -0.90
C ARG A 39 0.89 6.68 -1.23
N LEU A 40 1.31 6.66 -2.50
CA LEU A 40 2.47 5.90 -2.94
C LEU A 40 3.52 6.91 -3.37
N SER A 41 4.70 6.86 -2.74
CA SER A 41 5.79 7.78 -3.03
C SER A 41 7.01 7.00 -3.52
N HIS A 42 7.73 7.59 -4.47
CA HIS A 42 8.95 7.00 -5.02
C HIS A 42 10.15 7.68 -4.36
N CYS A 43 11.07 6.89 -3.82
CA CYS A 43 12.25 7.44 -3.16
C CYS A 43 13.17 8.13 -4.18
N LEU A 44 13.57 9.37 -3.89
CA LEU A 44 14.44 10.12 -4.79
C LEU A 44 15.87 9.60 -4.78
N GLU A 45 16.35 9.15 -3.61
CA GLU A 45 17.73 8.67 -3.46
C GLU A 45 17.91 7.21 -3.89
N SER A 46 16.85 6.41 -3.81
CA SER A 46 16.90 4.97 -4.09
C SER A 46 15.77 4.60 -5.05
N PRO A 47 16.04 4.55 -6.36
CA PRO A 47 14.98 4.34 -7.35
C PRO A 47 14.26 3.00 -7.24
N GLU A 48 14.82 2.02 -6.54
CA GLU A 48 14.18 0.73 -6.29
C GLU A 48 13.15 0.79 -5.16
N ARG A 49 13.07 1.91 -4.42
CA ARG A 49 12.27 1.98 -3.20
C ARG A 49 11.04 2.84 -3.36
N TYR A 50 9.89 2.28 -2.97
CA TYR A 50 8.63 3.00 -2.86
C TYR A 50 8.16 2.99 -1.42
N LEU A 51 7.47 4.03 -1.01
CA LEU A 51 6.85 4.14 0.30
C LEU A 51 5.33 4.13 0.13
N LEU A 52 4.68 3.14 0.71
CA LEU A 52 3.23 3.05 0.72
C LEU A 52 2.70 3.48 2.07
N LEU A 53 1.82 4.46 2.08
CA LEU A 53 1.14 4.94 3.27
C LEU A 53 -0.36 4.89 3.02
N VAL A 54 -1.09 4.22 3.92
CA VAL A 54 -2.55 4.13 3.83
C VAL A 54 -3.14 4.54 5.17
N GLU A 55 -4.12 5.43 5.14
CA GLU A 55 -4.84 5.84 6.35
C GLU A 55 -6.16 5.11 6.44
N TRP A 56 -6.42 4.52 7.59
CA TRP A 56 -7.62 3.76 7.92
C TRP A 56 -8.27 4.33 9.17
N GLU A 57 -9.57 4.14 9.35
CA GLU A 57 -10.22 4.56 10.59
C GLU A 57 -9.72 3.73 11.79
N ASP A 58 -9.44 2.44 11.56
CA ASP A 58 -8.92 1.53 12.58
C ASP A 58 -8.06 0.44 11.93
N VAL A 59 -7.33 -0.32 12.76
CA VAL A 59 -6.44 -1.40 12.30
C VAL A 59 -7.24 -2.53 11.65
N GLU A 60 -8.38 -2.87 12.22
CA GLU A 60 -9.21 -3.99 11.77
C GLU A 60 -9.73 -3.78 10.35
N SER A 61 -9.95 -2.53 9.95
CA SER A 61 -10.37 -2.23 8.58
C SER A 61 -9.34 -2.70 7.55
N HIS A 62 -8.05 -2.62 7.89
CA HIS A 62 -6.97 -3.14 7.04
C HIS A 62 -6.81 -4.65 7.22
N THR A 63 -6.58 -5.10 8.46
CA THR A 63 -6.16 -6.49 8.72
C THR A 63 -7.28 -7.49 8.50
N ILE A 64 -8.52 -7.09 8.71
CA ILE A 64 -9.69 -7.94 8.53
C ILE A 64 -10.49 -7.48 7.31
N GLY A 65 -10.90 -6.22 7.30
CA GLY A 65 -11.74 -5.69 6.23
C GLY A 65 -11.13 -5.85 4.86
N PHE A 66 -9.91 -5.36 4.66
CA PHE A 66 -9.26 -5.44 3.37
C PHE A 66 -8.68 -6.81 3.08
N ARG A 67 -7.85 -7.33 3.99
CA ARG A 67 -7.13 -8.60 3.75
C ARG A 67 -8.05 -9.81 3.57
N GLN A 68 -9.26 -9.76 4.10
CA GLN A 68 -10.23 -10.83 3.94
C GLN A 68 -11.29 -10.52 2.88
N SER A 69 -11.13 -9.42 2.15
CA SER A 69 -12.06 -9.06 1.08
C SER A 69 -11.72 -9.79 -0.22
N THR A 70 -12.72 -9.93 -1.09
CA THR A 70 -12.50 -10.47 -2.43
C THR A 70 -11.59 -9.57 -3.25
N GLY A 71 -11.62 -8.26 -3.00
CA GLY A 71 -10.75 -7.31 -3.67
C GLY A 71 -9.28 -7.50 -3.36
N TYR A 72 -8.94 -8.02 -2.17
CA TYR A 72 -7.55 -8.26 -1.81
C TYR A 72 -6.86 -9.28 -2.71
N GLU A 73 -7.57 -10.29 -3.17
CA GLU A 73 -7.02 -11.27 -4.12
C GLU A 73 -6.57 -10.58 -5.41
N LYS A 74 -7.38 -9.68 -5.91
CA LYS A 74 -7.06 -8.90 -7.10
C LYS A 74 -5.88 -7.96 -6.87
N TRP A 75 -5.87 -7.30 -5.71
CA TRP A 75 -4.77 -6.45 -5.29
C TRP A 75 -3.45 -7.23 -5.28
N ARG A 76 -3.46 -8.42 -4.70
CA ARG A 76 -2.30 -9.27 -4.61
C ARG A 76 -1.81 -9.71 -6.00
N GLU A 77 -2.72 -10.12 -6.87
CA GLU A 77 -2.39 -10.52 -8.24
C GLU A 77 -1.75 -9.38 -9.03
N LEU A 78 -2.23 -8.16 -8.82
CA LEU A 78 -1.71 -7.00 -9.53
C LEU A 78 -0.33 -6.58 -9.04
N LEU A 79 -0.04 -6.72 -7.75
CA LEU A 79 1.07 -6.03 -7.12
C LEU A 79 2.16 -6.90 -6.51
N HIS A 80 1.81 -8.03 -5.88
CA HIS A 80 2.78 -8.73 -5.02
C HIS A 80 4.00 -9.27 -5.76
N HIS A 81 3.90 -9.54 -7.05
CA HIS A 81 5.03 -10.03 -7.84
C HIS A 81 6.05 -8.94 -8.18
N PHE A 82 5.73 -7.68 -7.95
CA PHE A 82 6.63 -6.57 -8.27
C PHE A 82 7.66 -6.31 -7.17
N TYR A 83 7.38 -6.64 -5.93
CA TYR A 83 8.31 -6.32 -4.85
C TYR A 83 8.86 -7.55 -4.16
N GLU A 84 10.18 -7.47 -3.92
CA GLU A 84 10.97 -8.52 -3.30
C GLU A 84 12.04 -7.86 -2.43
N PRO A 85 12.18 -8.20 -1.15
CA PRO A 85 11.35 -9.15 -0.41
C PRO A 85 9.96 -8.60 -0.10
N PHE A 86 9.05 -9.47 0.37
CA PHE A 86 7.74 -9.03 0.80
C PHE A 86 7.91 -8.06 1.97
N PRO A 87 7.23 -6.90 1.95
CA PRO A 87 7.48 -5.85 2.93
C PRO A 87 6.96 -6.20 4.31
N THR A 88 7.60 -5.63 5.32
CA THR A 88 7.04 -5.59 6.67
C THR A 88 6.01 -4.47 6.69
N VAL A 89 4.78 -4.82 7.03
CA VAL A 89 3.69 -3.85 7.14
C VAL A 89 3.50 -3.49 8.60
N GLU A 90 3.57 -2.21 8.90
CA GLU A 90 3.45 -1.71 10.28
C GLU A 90 2.34 -0.67 10.36
N HIS A 91 1.78 -0.52 11.55
CA HIS A 91 0.70 0.43 11.80
C HIS A 91 1.15 1.46 12.83
N TYR A 92 0.79 2.71 12.60
CA TYR A 92 1.18 3.84 13.44
C TYR A 92 -0.04 4.63 13.86
N SER A 93 -0.02 5.10 15.10
CA SER A 93 -0.99 6.09 15.57
C SER A 93 -0.30 7.44 15.64
N THR A 94 -1.02 8.51 15.33
CA THR A 94 -0.45 9.86 15.39
C THR A 94 -0.26 10.27 16.83
N VAL A 95 0.96 10.73 17.16
CA VAL A 95 1.28 11.27 18.49
C VAL A 95 1.23 12.80 18.46
N LEU A 96 1.70 13.38 17.37
CA LEU A 96 1.78 14.84 17.25
C LEU A 96 1.62 15.22 15.79
N GLU A 97 0.84 16.25 15.55
CA GLU A 97 0.59 16.77 14.21
C GLU A 97 0.57 18.30 14.28
N VAL A 98 1.13 18.93 13.25
CA VAL A 98 1.21 20.39 13.18
C VAL A 98 0.44 20.94 12.01
#